data_5e962b13f93b3ef3a454973c9a517039
#
_entry.id   5e962b13f93b3ef3a454973c9a517039
#
_cell.length_a   1.000
_cell.length_b   1.000
_cell.length_c   1.000
_cell.angle_alpha   90.00
_cell.angle_beta   90.00
_cell.angle_gamma   90.00
#
_symmetry.space_group_name_H-M   'P 1'
#
loop_
_entity.id
_entity.type
_entity.pdbx_description
1 polymer ?
#
loop_
_entity_poly.entity_id
_entity_poly.type
_entity_poly.pdbx_seq_one_letter_code
_entity_poly.pdbx_strand_id
1 'polypeptide(L)'
;MLSLENQIVLITGASSGIGAACAKIFAQAGAKLILAARRYDRLQEFAKTLNLPADKIYLLQLDVCDRTAVESTISNLPPDWSNIDILINNAGLSRGLDKLHEGDIQDWEEMIDTNIKGLLYLTRYVVPGMVARNRGHVINLGSIAGHQTYPGGNVYCGTKAAVKAISEGLKQDLLGTPIRVTSVDPGMVETEFSEVRFHGDTERAKKVYQGLTPLTPDDVADVIFFCATRSPHVNINEVILMPVDQASATLVNRRI
;
A
#
# COMPACT_ATOMS: atom_id res chain seq x y z
N MET A 1 0.46 19.67 -12.82
CA MET A 1 0.22 18.30 -12.31
C MET A 1 -0.77 17.65 -13.23
N LEU A 2 -0.60 16.37 -13.60
CA LEU A 2 -1.59 15.66 -14.41
C LEU A 2 -2.87 15.52 -13.59
N SER A 3 -4.03 15.87 -14.20
CA SER A 3 -5.32 15.85 -13.50
C SER A 3 -5.88 14.43 -13.41
N LEU A 4 -6.38 14.07 -12.23
CA LEU A 4 -7.16 12.86 -11.98
C LEU A 4 -8.63 13.21 -11.66
N GLU A 5 -9.08 14.33 -12.16
CA GLU A 5 -10.43 14.82 -11.89
C GLU A 5 -11.49 13.76 -12.22
N ASN A 6 -12.40 13.55 -11.27
CA ASN A 6 -13.44 12.54 -11.32
C ASN A 6 -12.98 11.07 -11.31
N GLN A 7 -11.69 10.76 -11.20
CA GLN A 7 -11.26 9.39 -10.96
C GLN A 7 -11.43 9.03 -9.48
N ILE A 8 -11.96 7.83 -9.23
CA ILE A 8 -12.15 7.30 -7.88
C ILE A 8 -10.94 6.46 -7.50
N VAL A 9 -10.27 6.83 -6.41
CA VAL A 9 -9.07 6.17 -5.90
C VAL A 9 -9.37 5.56 -4.53
N LEU A 10 -9.33 4.24 -4.43
CA LEU A 10 -9.42 3.52 -3.16
C LEU A 10 -8.02 3.29 -2.58
N ILE A 11 -7.78 3.78 -1.38
CA ILE A 11 -6.50 3.66 -0.67
C ILE A 11 -6.72 2.91 0.63
N THR A 12 -6.08 1.76 0.80
CA THR A 12 -6.09 1.02 2.06
C THR A 12 -4.93 1.44 2.97
N GLY A 13 -5.12 1.35 4.30
CA GLY A 13 -4.13 1.84 5.26
C GLY A 13 -3.93 3.36 5.20
N ALA A 14 -4.97 4.11 4.85
CA ALA A 14 -4.91 5.53 4.54
C ALA A 14 -4.75 6.45 5.75
N SER A 15 -4.80 5.92 6.98
CA SER A 15 -4.76 6.74 8.22
C SER A 15 -3.37 7.21 8.63
N SER A 16 -2.30 6.76 7.96
CA SER A 16 -0.91 7.14 8.28
C SER A 16 0.07 6.79 7.15
N GLY A 17 1.33 7.23 7.30
CA GLY A 17 2.45 6.83 6.45
C GLY A 17 2.19 7.04 4.95
N ILE A 18 2.59 6.05 4.16
CA ILE A 18 2.51 6.09 2.68
C ILE A 18 1.05 6.27 2.22
N GLY A 19 0.07 5.59 2.86
CA GLY A 19 -1.33 5.73 2.48
C GLY A 19 -1.87 7.14 2.66
N ALA A 20 -1.50 7.82 3.74
CA ALA A 20 -1.86 9.21 3.98
C ALA A 20 -1.15 10.17 2.98
N ALA A 21 0.11 9.93 2.67
CA ALA A 21 0.84 10.69 1.65
C ALA A 21 0.21 10.52 0.26
N CYS A 22 -0.16 9.29 -0.12
CA CYS A 22 -0.94 9.04 -1.34
C CYS A 22 -2.25 9.84 -1.35
N ALA A 23 -3.02 9.79 -0.26
CA ALA A 23 -4.27 10.53 -0.18
C ALA A 23 -4.08 12.04 -0.43
N LYS A 24 -3.00 12.64 0.10
CA LYS A 24 -2.69 14.05 -0.13
C LYS A 24 -2.41 14.37 -1.60
N ILE A 25 -1.50 13.63 -2.24
CA ILE A 25 -1.11 13.92 -3.63
C ILE A 25 -2.25 13.65 -4.62
N PHE A 26 -3.05 12.60 -4.40
CA PHE A 26 -4.21 12.30 -5.23
C PHE A 26 -5.35 13.31 -5.03
N ALA A 27 -5.55 13.82 -3.79
CA ALA A 27 -6.46 14.92 -3.51
C ALA A 27 -6.07 16.20 -4.28
N GLN A 28 -4.79 16.57 -4.24
CA GLN A 28 -4.27 17.73 -4.97
C GLN A 28 -4.43 17.61 -6.49
N ALA A 29 -4.47 16.39 -7.02
CA ALA A 29 -4.73 16.12 -8.43
C ALA A 29 -6.22 16.09 -8.81
N GLY A 30 -7.13 16.34 -7.84
CA GLY A 30 -8.57 16.43 -8.06
C GLY A 30 -9.33 15.10 -8.01
N ALA A 31 -8.68 14.01 -7.60
CA ALA A 31 -9.32 12.69 -7.47
C ALA A 31 -10.42 12.68 -6.40
N LYS A 32 -11.40 11.79 -6.58
CA LYS A 32 -12.32 11.37 -5.51
C LYS A 32 -11.65 10.25 -4.72
N LEU A 33 -11.64 10.35 -3.40
CA LEU A 33 -10.91 9.43 -2.53
C LEU A 33 -11.84 8.56 -1.71
N ILE A 34 -11.64 7.24 -1.79
CA ILE A 34 -12.16 6.29 -0.81
C ILE A 34 -10.97 5.94 0.10
N LEU A 35 -11.03 6.35 1.35
CA LEU A 35 -9.98 6.12 2.33
C LEU A 35 -10.41 5.02 3.30
N ALA A 36 -9.67 3.92 3.34
CA ALA A 36 -9.97 2.77 4.17
C ALA A 36 -8.90 2.55 5.24
N ALA A 37 -9.32 2.39 6.50
CA ALA A 37 -8.44 2.05 7.61
C ALA A 37 -9.22 1.43 8.79
N ARG A 38 -8.53 0.67 9.65
CA ARG A 38 -9.11 0.10 10.88
C ARG A 38 -9.38 1.17 11.93
N ARG A 39 -8.45 2.11 12.10
CA ARG A 39 -8.51 3.22 13.09
C ARG A 39 -9.35 4.36 12.51
N TYR A 40 -10.68 4.27 12.66
CA TYR A 40 -11.61 5.18 12.02
C TYR A 40 -11.48 6.62 12.53
N ASP A 41 -11.35 6.81 13.85
CA ASP A 41 -11.19 8.15 14.43
C ASP A 41 -9.97 8.87 13.86
N ARG A 42 -8.85 8.14 13.76
CA ARG A 42 -7.64 8.68 13.17
C ARG A 42 -7.79 8.97 11.68
N LEU A 43 -8.55 8.14 10.95
CA LEU A 43 -8.87 8.36 9.56
C LEU A 43 -9.71 9.63 9.38
N GLN A 44 -10.70 9.88 10.25
CA GLN A 44 -11.51 11.09 10.25
C GLN A 44 -10.68 12.34 10.52
N GLU A 45 -9.80 12.30 11.52
CA GLU A 45 -8.88 13.40 11.83
C GLU A 45 -7.99 13.74 10.64
N PHE A 46 -7.39 12.72 10.03
CA PHE A 46 -6.56 12.89 8.84
C PHE A 46 -7.37 13.46 7.67
N ALA A 47 -8.57 12.95 7.44
CA ALA A 47 -9.44 13.40 6.34
C ALA A 47 -9.75 14.90 6.41
N LYS A 48 -9.95 15.45 7.61
CA LYS A 48 -10.14 16.90 7.81
C LYS A 48 -8.97 17.73 7.28
N THR A 49 -7.74 17.20 7.35
CA THR A 49 -6.54 17.91 6.89
C THR A 49 -6.46 18.03 5.36
N LEU A 50 -7.20 17.21 4.62
CA LEU A 50 -7.21 17.24 3.15
C LEU A 50 -8.04 18.41 2.59
N ASN A 51 -8.89 19.02 3.40
CA ASN A 51 -9.77 20.14 3.00
C ASN A 51 -10.58 19.88 1.72
N LEU A 52 -11.01 18.61 1.53
CA LEU A 52 -11.81 18.21 0.39
C LEU A 52 -13.30 18.43 0.68
N PRO A 53 -14.11 18.81 -0.33
CA PRO A 53 -15.55 18.82 -0.21
C PRO A 53 -16.10 17.38 0.00
N ALA A 54 -17.27 17.27 0.64
CA ALA A 54 -17.83 15.98 1.06
C ALA A 54 -18.10 15.01 -0.11
N ASP A 55 -18.36 15.51 -1.29
CA ASP A 55 -18.56 14.72 -2.51
C ASP A 55 -17.24 14.21 -3.14
N LYS A 56 -16.08 14.61 -2.59
CA LYS A 56 -14.76 14.16 -3.04
C LYS A 56 -14.08 13.19 -2.09
N ILE A 57 -14.68 12.85 -0.94
CA ILE A 57 -14.06 11.95 0.04
C ILE A 57 -15.11 11.01 0.67
N TYR A 58 -14.78 9.73 0.74
CA TYR A 58 -15.58 8.69 1.37
C TYR A 58 -14.71 7.88 2.33
N LEU A 59 -15.12 7.78 3.59
CA LEU A 59 -14.33 7.11 4.64
C LEU A 59 -14.91 5.72 4.92
N LEU A 60 -14.04 4.71 4.96
CA LEU A 60 -14.38 3.34 5.29
C LEU A 60 -13.64 2.88 6.54
N GLN A 61 -14.38 2.51 7.57
CA GLN A 61 -13.81 1.71 8.65
C GLN A 61 -13.71 0.26 8.15
N LEU A 62 -12.51 -0.20 7.83
CA LEU A 62 -12.30 -1.50 7.22
C LEU A 62 -11.03 -2.16 7.74
N ASP A 63 -11.16 -3.37 8.26
CA ASP A 63 -10.05 -4.30 8.41
C ASP A 63 -9.96 -5.16 7.13
N VAL A 64 -8.85 -5.02 6.42
CA VAL A 64 -8.62 -5.78 5.18
C VAL A 64 -8.51 -7.29 5.42
N CYS A 65 -8.24 -7.72 6.66
CA CYS A 65 -8.17 -9.13 7.05
C CYS A 65 -9.56 -9.78 7.16
N ASP A 66 -10.62 -8.99 7.38
CA ASP A 66 -12.00 -9.48 7.45
C ASP A 66 -12.59 -9.60 6.03
N ARG A 67 -12.55 -10.82 5.49
CA ARG A 67 -13.09 -11.12 4.15
C ARG A 67 -14.55 -10.70 4.00
N THR A 68 -15.38 -10.97 4.99
CA THR A 68 -16.82 -10.69 4.92
C THR A 68 -17.08 -9.19 4.94
N ALA A 69 -16.35 -8.46 5.78
CA ALA A 69 -16.41 -7.00 5.81
C ALA A 69 -15.95 -6.38 4.48
N VAL A 70 -14.84 -6.87 3.90
CA VAL A 70 -14.35 -6.41 2.59
C VAL A 70 -15.39 -6.65 1.51
N GLU A 71 -15.94 -7.87 1.41
CA GLU A 71 -16.98 -8.23 0.44
C GLU A 71 -18.20 -7.31 0.57
N SER A 72 -18.75 -7.23 1.78
CA SER A 72 -19.93 -6.42 2.06
C SER A 72 -19.69 -4.94 1.75
N THR A 73 -18.56 -4.40 2.21
CA THR A 73 -18.26 -2.97 2.04
C THR A 73 -18.11 -2.59 0.57
N ILE A 74 -17.32 -3.35 -0.20
CA ILE A 74 -17.07 -3.03 -1.61
C ILE A 74 -18.32 -3.25 -2.46
N SER A 75 -19.07 -4.32 -2.20
CA SER A 75 -20.29 -4.64 -2.96
C SER A 75 -21.45 -3.65 -2.70
N ASN A 76 -21.46 -2.98 -1.55
CA ASN A 76 -22.49 -2.03 -1.16
C ASN A 76 -22.04 -0.56 -1.21
N LEU A 77 -20.95 -0.26 -1.92
CA LEU A 77 -20.56 1.14 -2.15
C LEU A 77 -21.68 1.90 -2.85
N PRO A 78 -21.97 3.15 -2.44
CA PRO A 78 -22.92 4.00 -3.14
C PRO A 78 -22.58 4.10 -4.63
N PRO A 79 -23.59 4.25 -5.54
CA PRO A 79 -23.35 4.30 -6.99
C PRO A 79 -22.27 5.31 -7.41
N ASP A 80 -22.22 6.48 -6.76
CA ASP A 80 -21.24 7.53 -7.03
C ASP A 80 -19.80 7.18 -6.63
N TRP A 81 -19.61 6.05 -5.93
CA TRP A 81 -18.33 5.56 -5.39
C TRP A 81 -17.95 4.17 -5.88
N SER A 82 -18.87 3.46 -6.54
CA SER A 82 -18.68 2.06 -6.95
C SER A 82 -17.70 1.88 -8.11
N ASN A 83 -17.48 2.91 -8.91
CA ASN A 83 -16.64 2.86 -10.11
C ASN A 83 -15.17 3.18 -9.80
N ILE A 84 -14.53 2.36 -8.97
CA ILE A 84 -13.14 2.54 -8.57
C ILE A 84 -12.21 2.46 -9.78
N ASP A 85 -11.48 3.55 -10.07
CA ASP A 85 -10.52 3.63 -11.18
C ASP A 85 -9.11 3.20 -10.77
N ILE A 86 -8.72 3.48 -9.53
CA ILE A 86 -7.40 3.13 -9.00
C ILE A 86 -7.57 2.46 -7.63
N LEU A 87 -6.99 1.27 -7.47
CA LEU A 87 -6.89 0.58 -6.20
C LEU A 87 -5.43 0.64 -5.72
N ILE A 88 -5.19 1.25 -4.57
CA ILE A 88 -3.88 1.26 -3.91
C ILE A 88 -3.94 0.33 -2.70
N ASN A 89 -3.45 -0.89 -2.88
CA ASN A 89 -3.27 -1.87 -1.82
C ASN A 89 -2.02 -1.51 -1.00
N ASN A 90 -2.18 -0.55 -0.08
CA ASN A 90 -1.11 -0.07 0.77
C ASN A 90 -1.16 -0.66 2.20
N ALA A 91 -2.32 -1.12 2.67
CA ALA A 91 -2.40 -1.75 3.99
C ALA A 91 -1.40 -2.91 4.10
N GLY A 92 -0.53 -2.83 5.08
CA GLY A 92 0.50 -3.83 5.32
C GLY A 92 1.23 -3.56 6.63
N LEU A 93 1.84 -4.60 7.18
CA LEU A 93 2.63 -4.52 8.40
C LEU A 93 3.78 -5.52 8.39
N SER A 94 4.70 -5.34 9.33
CA SER A 94 5.66 -6.35 9.76
C SER A 94 5.58 -6.52 11.27
N ARG A 95 5.99 -7.69 11.75
CA ARG A 95 6.09 -8.03 13.17
C ARG A 95 7.43 -8.69 13.45
N GLY A 96 8.03 -8.33 14.57
CA GLY A 96 9.26 -8.92 15.08
C GLY A 96 10.49 -8.86 14.13
N LEU A 97 11.57 -9.40 14.59
CA LEU A 97 12.80 -9.71 13.84
C LEU A 97 13.46 -10.97 14.40
N ASP A 98 12.64 -11.95 14.77
CA ASP A 98 13.13 -13.19 15.37
C ASP A 98 13.54 -14.18 14.28
N LYS A 99 14.43 -15.10 14.63
CA LYS A 99 14.75 -16.21 13.73
C LYS A 99 13.49 -17.07 13.52
N LEU A 100 13.37 -17.68 12.35
CA LEU A 100 12.16 -18.42 11.99
C LEU A 100 11.75 -19.50 13.02
N HIS A 101 12.73 -20.15 13.64
CA HIS A 101 12.44 -21.19 14.64
C HIS A 101 12.20 -20.66 16.08
N GLU A 102 12.22 -19.34 16.26
CA GLU A 102 12.04 -18.65 17.56
C GLU A 102 10.88 -17.65 17.52
N GLY A 103 10.33 -17.36 16.32
CA GLY A 103 9.33 -16.31 16.12
C GLY A 103 7.94 -16.67 16.62
N ASP A 104 7.15 -15.64 16.93
CA ASP A 104 5.77 -15.77 17.37
C ASP A 104 4.85 -16.11 16.16
N ILE A 105 4.07 -17.17 16.30
CA ILE A 105 3.13 -17.62 15.27
C ILE A 105 2.05 -16.55 15.02
N GLN A 106 1.58 -15.87 16.06
CA GLN A 106 0.60 -14.78 15.91
C GLN A 106 1.11 -13.65 15.04
N ASP A 107 2.37 -13.29 15.19
CA ASP A 107 3.05 -12.28 14.34
C ASP A 107 3.07 -12.72 12.87
N TRP A 108 3.28 -13.99 12.60
CA TRP A 108 3.26 -14.53 11.25
C TRP A 108 1.87 -14.50 10.64
N GLU A 109 0.85 -14.92 11.39
CA GLU A 109 -0.54 -14.88 10.95
C GLU A 109 -0.97 -13.45 10.63
N GLU A 110 -0.67 -12.47 11.49
CA GLU A 110 -0.97 -11.07 11.23
C GLU A 110 -0.32 -10.54 9.95
N MET A 111 0.95 -10.90 9.69
CA MET A 111 1.65 -10.52 8.45
C MET A 111 1.02 -11.16 7.22
N ILE A 112 0.68 -12.45 7.27
CA ILE A 112 0.08 -13.18 6.16
C ILE A 112 -1.33 -12.65 5.88
N ASP A 113 -2.13 -12.50 6.93
CA ASP A 113 -3.51 -12.04 6.82
C ASP A 113 -3.59 -10.62 6.23
N THR A 114 -2.73 -9.71 6.71
CA THR A 114 -2.75 -8.34 6.23
C THR A 114 -2.11 -8.20 4.84
N ASN A 115 -0.87 -8.68 4.69
CA ASN A 115 -0.06 -8.38 3.49
C ASN A 115 -0.46 -9.22 2.28
N ILE A 116 -1.03 -10.42 2.49
CA ILE A 116 -1.42 -11.34 1.41
C ILE A 116 -2.93 -11.41 1.29
N LYS A 117 -3.63 -11.92 2.32
CA LYS A 117 -5.08 -12.16 2.23
C LYS A 117 -5.85 -10.86 2.04
N GLY A 118 -5.52 -9.80 2.81
CA GLY A 118 -6.16 -8.49 2.69
C GLY A 118 -6.04 -7.90 1.29
N LEU A 119 -4.84 -7.96 0.69
CA LEU A 119 -4.61 -7.54 -0.69
C LEU A 119 -5.44 -8.36 -1.68
N LEU A 120 -5.48 -9.68 -1.51
CA LEU A 120 -6.26 -10.57 -2.39
C LEU A 120 -7.76 -10.30 -2.30
N TYR A 121 -8.29 -10.07 -1.10
CA TYR A 121 -9.72 -9.78 -0.91
C TYR A 121 -10.11 -8.48 -1.63
N LEU A 122 -9.39 -7.39 -1.40
CA LEU A 122 -9.64 -6.12 -2.09
C LEU A 122 -9.56 -6.28 -3.61
N THR A 123 -8.50 -6.92 -4.10
CA THR A 123 -8.30 -7.19 -5.52
C THR A 123 -9.49 -7.98 -6.11
N ARG A 124 -9.94 -9.04 -5.41
CA ARG A 124 -11.05 -9.90 -5.86
C ARG A 124 -12.36 -9.15 -6.01
N TYR A 125 -12.66 -8.20 -5.12
CA TYR A 125 -13.94 -7.49 -5.16
C TYR A 125 -13.89 -6.19 -5.98
N VAL A 126 -12.71 -5.62 -6.24
CA VAL A 126 -12.58 -4.38 -7.04
C VAL A 126 -12.32 -4.65 -8.52
N VAL A 127 -11.41 -5.57 -8.84
CA VAL A 127 -10.96 -5.80 -10.23
C VAL A 127 -12.07 -6.20 -11.21
N PRO A 128 -13.06 -7.05 -10.86
CA PRO A 128 -14.14 -7.37 -11.80
C PRO A 128 -14.89 -6.14 -12.31
N GLY A 129 -15.11 -5.14 -11.45
CA GLY A 129 -15.71 -3.87 -11.85
C GLY A 129 -14.83 -3.08 -12.82
N MET A 130 -13.51 -3.09 -12.63
CA MET A 130 -12.55 -2.48 -13.56
C MET A 130 -12.59 -3.17 -14.93
N VAL A 131 -12.59 -4.51 -14.95
CA VAL A 131 -12.67 -5.31 -16.19
C VAL A 131 -13.96 -5.01 -16.93
N ALA A 132 -15.11 -5.02 -16.25
CA ALA A 132 -16.41 -4.74 -16.86
C ALA A 132 -16.49 -3.35 -17.51
N ARG A 133 -15.77 -2.36 -16.95
CA ARG A 133 -15.72 -0.98 -17.50
C ARG A 133 -14.55 -0.77 -18.47
N ASN A 134 -13.70 -1.77 -18.71
CA ASN A 134 -12.47 -1.64 -19.50
C ASN A 134 -11.58 -0.46 -19.02
N ARG A 135 -11.48 -0.26 -17.71
CA ARG A 135 -10.72 0.83 -17.12
C ARG A 135 -10.32 0.52 -15.68
N GLY A 136 -9.03 0.62 -15.38
CA GLY A 136 -8.57 0.45 -14.01
C GLY A 136 -7.06 0.39 -13.86
N HIS A 137 -6.59 0.61 -12.64
CA HIS A 137 -5.20 0.43 -12.25
C HIS A 137 -5.11 -0.11 -10.83
N VAL A 138 -4.47 -1.25 -10.66
CA VAL A 138 -4.13 -1.81 -9.34
C VAL A 138 -2.68 -1.49 -9.04
N ILE A 139 -2.42 -0.85 -7.90
CA ILE A 139 -1.08 -0.53 -7.40
C ILE A 139 -0.89 -1.23 -6.06
N ASN A 140 0.04 -2.15 -6.00
CA ASN A 140 0.36 -2.92 -4.82
C ASN A 140 1.64 -2.40 -4.15
N LEU A 141 1.60 -2.17 -2.83
CA LEU A 141 2.79 -1.84 -2.04
C LEU A 141 3.56 -3.12 -1.72
N GLY A 142 4.61 -3.35 -2.51
CA GLY A 142 5.61 -4.36 -2.25
C GLY A 142 6.67 -3.90 -1.24
N SER A 143 7.90 -4.31 -1.45
CA SER A 143 9.09 -3.89 -0.70
C SER A 143 10.34 -4.47 -1.36
N ILE A 144 11.51 -3.86 -1.17
CA ILE A 144 12.81 -4.49 -1.43
C ILE A 144 12.93 -5.85 -0.73
N ALA A 145 12.23 -6.04 0.39
CA ALA A 145 12.15 -7.31 1.10
C ALA A 145 11.49 -8.45 0.30
N GLY A 146 10.71 -8.13 -0.73
CA GLY A 146 10.18 -9.13 -1.67
C GLY A 146 11.19 -9.62 -2.71
N HIS A 147 12.31 -8.92 -2.86
CA HIS A 147 13.40 -9.24 -3.78
C HIS A 147 14.61 -9.84 -3.08
N GLN A 148 14.84 -9.43 -1.84
CA GLN A 148 16.02 -9.78 -1.07
C GLN A 148 15.63 -10.06 0.37
N THR A 149 16.00 -11.23 0.88
CA THR A 149 15.74 -11.60 2.28
C THR A 149 16.80 -11.02 3.21
N TYR A 150 16.45 -10.90 4.49
CA TYR A 150 17.37 -10.50 5.55
C TYR A 150 17.12 -11.31 6.83
N PRO A 151 18.12 -11.47 7.70
CA PRO A 151 17.98 -12.22 8.95
C PRO A 151 16.85 -11.67 9.82
N GLY A 152 16.03 -12.56 10.37
CA GLY A 152 14.87 -12.21 11.20
C GLY A 152 13.66 -11.67 10.44
N GLY A 153 13.78 -11.42 9.13
CA GLY A 153 12.67 -10.92 8.30
C GLY A 153 11.94 -11.97 7.48
N ASN A 154 12.16 -13.25 7.74
CA ASN A 154 11.72 -14.38 6.91
C ASN A 154 10.27 -14.28 6.42
N VAL A 155 9.33 -14.20 7.36
CA VAL A 155 7.90 -14.22 7.04
C VAL A 155 7.50 -12.93 6.32
N TYR A 156 7.97 -11.77 6.81
CA TYR A 156 7.73 -10.50 6.12
C TYR A 156 8.26 -10.52 4.67
N CYS A 157 9.50 -10.99 4.46
CA CYS A 157 10.08 -11.15 3.13
C CYS A 157 9.23 -12.10 2.27
N GLY A 158 8.79 -13.22 2.84
CA GLY A 158 7.88 -14.16 2.19
C GLY A 158 6.56 -13.52 1.76
N THR A 159 5.96 -12.69 2.63
CA THR A 159 4.71 -11.99 2.27
C THR A 159 4.94 -10.96 1.15
N LYS A 160 6.06 -10.25 1.14
CA LYS A 160 6.38 -9.28 0.10
C LYS A 160 6.80 -9.92 -1.22
N ALA A 161 7.46 -11.09 -1.17
CA ALA A 161 7.69 -11.92 -2.36
C ALA A 161 6.36 -12.45 -2.95
N ALA A 162 5.41 -12.81 -2.10
CA ALA A 162 4.06 -13.18 -2.55
C ALA A 162 3.34 -12.00 -3.22
N VAL A 163 3.42 -10.77 -2.67
CA VAL A 163 2.84 -9.56 -3.29
C VAL A 163 3.42 -9.34 -4.69
N LYS A 164 4.73 -9.50 -4.87
CA LYS A 164 5.39 -9.41 -6.18
C LYS A 164 4.81 -10.44 -7.14
N ALA A 165 4.81 -11.72 -6.77
CA ALA A 165 4.31 -12.80 -7.62
C ALA A 165 2.80 -12.63 -7.95
N ILE A 166 1.98 -12.20 -6.98
CA ILE A 166 0.56 -11.90 -7.19
C ILE A 166 0.38 -10.75 -8.18
N SER A 167 1.20 -9.71 -8.09
CA SER A 167 1.13 -8.56 -9.01
C SER A 167 1.47 -8.97 -10.45
N GLU A 168 2.52 -9.76 -10.62
CA GLU A 168 2.92 -10.32 -11.92
C GLU A 168 1.82 -11.24 -12.50
N GLY A 169 1.29 -12.15 -11.69
CA GLY A 169 0.21 -13.06 -12.08
C GLY A 169 -1.07 -12.32 -12.47
N LEU A 170 -1.49 -11.35 -11.65
CA LEU A 170 -2.67 -10.51 -11.94
C LEU A 170 -2.51 -9.77 -13.27
N LYS A 171 -1.30 -9.26 -13.59
CA LYS A 171 -1.04 -8.61 -14.87
C LYS A 171 -1.18 -9.57 -16.05
N GLN A 172 -0.76 -10.83 -15.88
CA GLN A 172 -0.90 -11.87 -16.89
C GLN A 172 -2.38 -12.26 -17.08
N ASP A 173 -3.12 -12.45 -15.98
CA ASP A 173 -4.55 -12.78 -16.01
C ASP A 173 -5.40 -11.70 -16.69
N LEU A 174 -4.97 -10.44 -16.59
CA LEU A 174 -5.66 -9.29 -17.19
C LEU A 174 -5.16 -8.96 -18.62
N LEU A 175 -4.33 -9.82 -19.23
CA LEU A 175 -3.89 -9.62 -20.60
C LEU A 175 -5.11 -9.59 -21.56
N GLY A 176 -5.09 -8.66 -22.51
CA GLY A 176 -6.23 -8.39 -23.38
C GLY A 176 -7.23 -7.37 -22.83
N THR A 177 -7.04 -6.90 -21.59
CA THR A 177 -7.79 -5.77 -21.02
C THR A 177 -6.91 -4.54 -20.92
N PRO A 178 -7.46 -3.32 -20.84
CA PRO A 178 -6.68 -2.11 -20.61
C PRO A 178 -6.34 -1.88 -19.13
N ILE A 179 -6.51 -2.88 -18.27
CA ILE A 179 -6.23 -2.77 -16.83
C ILE A 179 -4.72 -2.82 -16.59
N ARG A 180 -4.22 -1.87 -15.81
CA ARG A 180 -2.83 -1.79 -15.41
C ARG A 180 -2.61 -2.42 -14.04
N VAL A 181 -1.45 -3.01 -13.84
CA VAL A 181 -1.01 -3.54 -12.54
C VAL A 181 0.42 -3.09 -12.30
N THR A 182 0.69 -2.51 -11.13
CA THR A 182 2.00 -2.00 -10.74
C THR A 182 2.35 -2.49 -9.34
N SER A 183 3.59 -2.94 -9.14
CA SER A 183 4.19 -3.08 -7.81
C SER A 183 5.12 -1.89 -7.55
N VAL A 184 5.00 -1.28 -6.37
CA VAL A 184 5.94 -0.25 -5.89
C VAL A 184 6.64 -0.80 -4.66
N ASP A 185 7.96 -0.97 -4.76
CA ASP A 185 8.77 -1.77 -3.84
C ASP A 185 9.83 -0.89 -3.14
N PRO A 186 9.44 -0.14 -2.10
CA PRO A 186 10.38 0.75 -1.41
C PRO A 186 11.38 -0.01 -0.55
N GLY A 187 12.54 0.63 -0.36
CA GLY A 187 13.50 0.33 0.69
C GLY A 187 13.04 0.87 2.04
N MET A 188 13.97 1.43 2.82
CA MET A 188 13.69 1.97 4.16
C MET A 188 12.92 3.28 4.06
N VAL A 189 11.66 3.29 4.51
CA VAL A 189 10.79 4.46 4.60
C VAL A 189 10.52 4.77 6.07
N GLU A 190 10.77 5.99 6.51
CA GLU A 190 10.49 6.39 7.90
C GLU A 190 8.99 6.64 8.10
N THR A 191 8.34 5.73 8.81
CA THR A 191 6.91 5.76 9.13
C THR A 191 6.69 5.08 10.49
N GLU A 192 5.43 5.01 10.94
CA GLU A 192 5.04 4.19 12.11
C GLU A 192 5.27 2.67 11.90
N PHE A 193 5.67 2.26 10.72
CA PHE A 193 5.89 0.83 10.39
C PHE A 193 6.87 0.14 11.35
N SER A 194 7.96 0.82 11.74
CA SER A 194 8.93 0.28 12.68
C SER A 194 8.38 0.17 14.10
N GLU A 195 7.53 1.11 14.52
CA GLU A 195 6.84 1.02 15.81
C GLU A 195 5.85 -0.16 15.83
N VAL A 196 5.10 -0.34 14.75
CA VAL A 196 4.18 -1.49 14.58
C VAL A 196 4.96 -2.80 14.59
N ARG A 197 6.12 -2.87 13.91
CA ARG A 197 6.98 -4.04 13.88
C ARG A 197 7.43 -4.46 15.29
N PHE A 198 7.76 -3.51 16.13
CA PHE A 198 8.29 -3.76 17.47
C PHE A 198 7.24 -3.60 18.58
N HIS A 199 5.95 -3.82 18.27
CA HIS A 199 4.86 -3.80 19.25
C HIS A 199 4.81 -2.51 20.10
N GLY A 200 5.17 -1.35 19.50
CA GLY A 200 5.17 -0.05 20.19
C GLY A 200 6.50 0.32 20.85
N ASP A 201 7.57 -0.47 20.72
CA ASP A 201 8.91 -0.09 21.18
C ASP A 201 9.48 1.02 20.28
N THR A 202 9.20 2.26 20.67
CA THR A 202 9.60 3.48 19.94
C THR A 202 11.11 3.66 19.90
N GLU A 203 11.83 3.24 20.95
CA GLU A 203 13.29 3.37 21.01
C GLU A 203 13.97 2.40 20.04
N ARG A 204 13.46 1.18 19.94
CA ARG A 204 13.94 0.21 18.94
C ARG A 204 13.58 0.66 17.53
N ALA A 205 12.40 1.24 17.34
CA ALA A 205 11.95 1.77 16.06
C ALA A 205 12.84 2.90 15.53
N LYS A 206 13.21 3.87 16.39
CA LYS A 206 14.11 4.97 16.04
C LYS A 206 15.50 4.51 15.61
N LYS A 207 16.04 3.46 16.25
CA LYS A 207 17.37 2.90 15.91
C LYS A 207 17.42 2.35 14.48
N VAL A 208 16.29 1.96 13.89
CA VAL A 208 16.23 1.46 12.50
C VAL A 208 16.78 2.48 11.52
N TYR A 209 16.48 3.76 11.73
CA TYR A 209 16.83 4.84 10.81
C TYR A 209 18.07 5.64 11.24
N GLN A 210 18.69 5.28 12.37
CA GLN A 210 19.83 6.02 12.91
C GLN A 210 21.02 6.00 11.94
N GLY A 211 21.58 7.18 11.66
CA GLY A 211 22.79 7.36 10.84
C GLY A 211 22.54 7.26 9.32
N LEU A 212 21.31 7.19 8.85
CA LEU A 212 20.95 7.24 7.42
C LEU A 212 19.84 8.27 7.17
N THR A 213 19.69 8.67 5.90
CA THR A 213 18.55 9.45 5.45
C THR A 213 17.56 8.50 4.76
N PRO A 214 16.47 8.07 5.43
CA PRO A 214 15.47 7.16 4.84
C PRO A 214 14.63 7.87 3.79
N LEU A 215 13.88 7.10 3.00
CA LEU A 215 12.78 7.65 2.23
C LEU A 215 11.70 8.18 3.17
N THR A 216 11.00 9.20 2.72
CA THR A 216 9.77 9.68 3.33
C THR A 216 8.54 9.01 2.71
N PRO A 217 7.38 9.03 3.38
CA PRO A 217 6.11 8.63 2.76
C PRO A 217 5.80 9.37 1.46
N ASP A 218 6.17 10.65 1.37
CA ASP A 218 5.91 11.50 0.20
C ASP A 218 6.75 11.05 -0.99
N ASP A 219 8.01 10.62 -0.81
CA ASP A 219 8.84 10.06 -1.90
C ASP A 219 8.17 8.83 -2.54
N VAL A 220 7.58 7.96 -1.73
CA VAL A 220 6.88 6.78 -2.23
C VAL A 220 5.56 7.16 -2.90
N ALA A 221 4.82 8.11 -2.33
CA ALA A 221 3.58 8.60 -2.90
C ALA A 221 3.79 9.28 -4.27
N ASP A 222 4.88 10.02 -4.45
CA ASP A 222 5.26 10.60 -5.74
C ASP A 222 5.47 9.54 -6.82
N VAL A 223 6.14 8.44 -6.49
CA VAL A 223 6.35 7.31 -7.41
C VAL A 223 5.02 6.62 -7.73
N ILE A 224 4.15 6.39 -6.73
CA ILE A 224 2.81 5.83 -6.94
C ILE A 224 2.00 6.73 -7.88
N PHE A 225 2.02 8.03 -7.64
CA PHE A 225 1.35 9.02 -8.47
C PHE A 225 1.91 9.06 -9.89
N PHE A 226 3.23 9.00 -10.04
CA PHE A 226 3.89 8.88 -11.34
C PHE A 226 3.38 7.65 -12.10
N CYS A 227 3.32 6.48 -11.48
CA CYS A 227 2.78 5.26 -12.10
C CYS A 227 1.31 5.42 -12.49
N ALA A 228 0.50 5.99 -11.59
CA ALA A 228 -0.94 6.19 -11.80
C ALA A 228 -1.25 7.08 -13.00
N THR A 229 -0.42 8.10 -13.23
CA THR A 229 -0.65 9.16 -14.23
C THR A 229 0.00 8.93 -15.59
N ARG A 230 0.56 7.74 -15.85
CA ARG A 230 1.06 7.40 -17.20
C ARG A 230 -0.08 7.22 -18.20
N SER A 231 0.24 7.40 -19.48
CA SER A 231 -0.72 7.18 -20.56
C SER A 231 -1.37 5.80 -20.46
N PRO A 232 -2.65 5.63 -20.82
CA PRO A 232 -3.39 4.39 -20.57
C PRO A 232 -2.75 3.11 -21.14
N HIS A 233 -2.00 3.22 -22.25
CA HIS A 233 -1.31 2.08 -22.87
C HIS A 233 0.04 1.74 -22.21
N VAL A 234 0.49 2.56 -21.25
CA VAL A 234 1.76 2.36 -20.53
C VAL A 234 1.48 1.70 -19.20
N ASN A 235 2.01 0.49 -19.00
CA ASN A 235 2.03 -0.18 -17.70
C ASN A 235 3.46 -0.20 -17.17
N ILE A 236 3.64 0.41 -16.00
CA ILE A 236 4.89 0.25 -15.24
C ILE A 236 4.66 -0.98 -14.36
N ASN A 237 5.37 -2.06 -14.64
CA ASN A 237 5.14 -3.33 -13.93
C ASN A 237 5.65 -3.26 -12.49
N GLU A 238 6.85 -2.69 -12.32
CA GLU A 238 7.52 -2.67 -11.03
C GLU A 238 8.44 -1.45 -10.92
N VAL A 239 8.51 -0.86 -9.72
CA VAL A 239 9.46 0.19 -9.38
C VAL A 239 10.08 -0.12 -8.03
N ILE A 240 11.40 -0.28 -8.01
CA ILE A 240 12.18 -0.35 -6.76
C ILE A 240 12.76 1.03 -6.50
N LEU A 241 12.46 1.62 -5.34
CA LEU A 241 13.04 2.88 -4.92
C LEU A 241 13.74 2.73 -3.56
N MET A 242 14.94 3.26 -3.46
CA MET A 242 15.81 3.08 -2.31
C MET A 242 16.36 4.44 -1.83
N PRO A 243 16.55 4.64 -0.52
CA PRO A 243 17.40 5.74 -0.06
C PRO A 243 18.78 5.64 -0.69
N VAL A 244 19.45 6.76 -0.93
CA VAL A 244 20.84 6.76 -1.42
C VAL A 244 21.78 6.02 -0.47
N ASP A 245 21.48 6.06 0.83
CA ASP A 245 22.27 5.37 1.87
C ASP A 245 21.98 3.84 1.93
N GLN A 246 21.08 3.29 1.12
CA GLN A 246 20.74 1.86 1.11
C GLN A 246 20.98 1.23 -0.26
N ALA A 247 21.89 0.24 -0.34
CA ALA A 247 22.21 -0.47 -1.58
C ALA A 247 21.52 -1.82 -1.72
N SER A 248 21.09 -2.45 -0.61
CA SER A 248 20.34 -3.71 -0.60
C SER A 248 19.45 -3.80 0.64
N ALA A 249 18.70 -4.88 0.81
CA ALA A 249 17.91 -5.10 2.03
C ALA A 249 18.75 -5.08 3.32
N THR A 250 20.05 -5.38 3.22
CA THR A 250 20.98 -5.48 4.37
C THR A 250 22.16 -4.51 4.33
N LEU A 251 22.50 -4.00 3.15
CA LEU A 251 23.67 -3.12 3.00
C LEU A 251 23.25 -1.66 3.06
N VAL A 252 23.54 -1.03 4.18
CA VAL A 252 23.18 0.35 4.49
C VAL A 252 24.42 1.12 4.93
N ASN A 253 24.63 2.30 4.36
CA ASN A 253 25.66 3.24 4.82
C ASN A 253 25.10 4.03 6.00
N ARG A 254 25.72 3.89 7.17
CA ARG A 254 25.37 4.65 8.39
C ARG A 254 26.46 5.63 8.72
N ARG A 255 26.09 6.90 8.79
CA ARG A 255 26.98 7.97 9.25
C ARG A 255 27.05 7.90 10.77
N ILE A 256 28.26 7.83 11.32
CA ILE A 256 28.57 7.81 12.75
C ILE A 256 28.56 9.26 13.28
#